data_f89ba241e6b3221cf33ffc40e53b4b00
#
_entry.id   f89ba241e6b3221cf33ffc40e53b4b00
#
_cell.length_a   1.000
_cell.length_b   1.000
_cell.length_c   1.000
_cell.angle_alpha   90.00
_cell.angle_beta   90.00
_cell.angle_gamma   90.00
#
_symmetry.space_group_name_H-M   'P 1'
#
loop_
_entity.id
_entity.type
_entity.pdbx_description
1 polymer ?
#
loop_
_entity_poly.entity_id
_entity_poly.type
_entity_poly.pdbx_seq_one_letter_code
_entity_poly.pdbx_strand_id
1 'polypeptide(L)'
;MLNRSSKNLTTEQEAYDYALDILSYRDYSRKDMELKLKRKGADAGIIKSTIQKLLEYGFLDEKRYGQRVFEAWLSKKYYGRCHLRLELQKKNVAERYINDILAQFSEAEEQERAEKALQSCLKRNPKKYDPATQEGRAAIGRYLYARGFASKYIQKSINNIHGSVTVSYTHLTLPT
;
A
#
# COMPACT_ATOMS: atom_id res chain seq x y z
N MET A 1 22.37 13.57 -27.81
CA MET A 1 21.70 12.36 -27.30
C MET A 1 22.74 11.27 -27.17
N LEU A 2 23.26 11.05 -25.95
CA LEU A 2 24.24 9.99 -25.69
C LEU A 2 23.53 8.65 -25.72
N ASN A 3 23.95 7.80 -26.65
CA ASN A 3 23.45 6.44 -26.82
C ASN A 3 23.77 5.60 -25.58
N ARG A 4 22.85 5.48 -24.62
CA ARG A 4 22.96 4.66 -23.40
C ARG A 4 22.72 3.17 -23.69
N SER A 5 23.26 2.69 -24.80
CA SER A 5 23.21 1.30 -25.22
C SER A 5 24.07 0.44 -24.31
N SER A 6 23.43 -0.45 -23.57
CA SER A 6 23.88 -1.79 -23.08
C SER A 6 25.36 -2.01 -22.70
N LYS A 7 26.05 -1.04 -22.08
CA LYS A 7 27.37 -1.35 -21.52
C LYS A 7 27.18 -2.20 -20.25
N ASN A 8 27.76 -3.39 -20.23
CA ASN A 8 27.76 -4.21 -19.02
C ASN A 8 28.59 -3.53 -17.93
N LEU A 9 28.11 -3.60 -16.69
CA LEU A 9 28.82 -3.09 -15.52
C LEU A 9 29.86 -4.15 -15.08
N THR A 10 31.11 -3.93 -15.48
CA THR A 10 32.20 -4.88 -15.24
C THR A 10 33.10 -4.50 -14.06
N THR A 11 32.96 -3.28 -13.57
CA THR A 11 33.70 -2.77 -12.42
C THR A 11 32.76 -2.23 -11.33
N GLU A 12 33.25 -2.20 -10.09
CA GLU A 12 32.54 -1.62 -8.96
C GLU A 12 32.23 -0.13 -9.17
N GLN A 13 33.18 0.62 -9.75
CA GLN A 13 32.99 2.04 -10.02
C GLN A 13 31.87 2.29 -11.03
N GLU A 14 31.85 1.54 -12.13
CA GLU A 14 30.74 1.65 -13.14
C GLU A 14 29.39 1.31 -12.50
N ALA A 15 29.33 0.31 -11.65
CA ALA A 15 28.09 -0.08 -10.95
C ALA A 15 27.63 1.00 -9.98
N TYR A 16 28.59 1.59 -9.24
CA TYR A 16 28.29 2.67 -8.29
C TYR A 16 27.80 3.95 -8.98
N ASP A 17 28.49 4.38 -10.04
CA ASP A 17 28.10 5.56 -10.81
C ASP A 17 26.73 5.39 -11.46
N TYR A 18 26.46 4.20 -12.02
CA TYR A 18 25.13 3.87 -12.56
C TYR A 18 24.06 3.91 -11.46
N ALA A 19 24.35 3.36 -10.28
CA ALA A 19 23.41 3.38 -9.17
C ALA A 19 23.10 4.80 -8.69
N LEU A 20 24.12 5.67 -8.57
CA LEU A 20 23.94 7.08 -8.23
C LEU A 20 23.10 7.82 -9.29
N ASP A 21 23.37 7.56 -10.57
CA ASP A 21 22.60 8.17 -11.66
C ASP A 21 21.11 7.84 -11.54
N ILE A 22 20.74 6.57 -11.35
CA ILE A 22 19.33 6.21 -11.23
C ILE A 22 18.68 6.65 -9.91
N LEU A 23 19.45 6.73 -8.81
CA LEU A 23 18.98 7.25 -7.52
C LEU A 23 18.73 8.78 -7.56
N SER A 24 19.38 9.51 -8.47
CA SER A 24 19.12 10.93 -8.67
C SER A 24 17.71 11.22 -9.19
N TYR A 25 17.08 10.27 -9.86
CA TYR A 25 15.71 10.42 -10.40
C TYR A 25 14.63 9.96 -9.43
N ARG A 26 14.88 8.90 -8.65
CA ARG A 26 13.92 8.36 -7.66
C ARG A 26 14.59 7.40 -6.69
N ASP A 27 13.94 7.17 -5.55
CA ASP A 27 14.35 6.12 -4.62
C ASP A 27 14.07 4.71 -5.17
N TYR A 28 14.86 3.77 -4.67
CA TYR A 28 14.72 2.34 -4.93
C TYR A 28 14.80 1.55 -3.63
N SER A 29 14.13 0.40 -3.58
CA SER A 29 14.43 -0.60 -2.55
C SER A 29 15.81 -1.22 -2.83
N ARG A 30 16.43 -1.80 -1.78
CA ARG A 30 17.67 -2.57 -1.94
C ARG A 30 17.51 -3.65 -3.01
N LYS A 31 16.44 -4.43 -2.94
CA LYS A 31 16.18 -5.52 -3.88
C LYS A 31 16.00 -5.04 -5.33
N ASP A 32 15.30 -3.92 -5.53
CA ASP A 32 15.15 -3.35 -6.87
C ASP A 32 16.50 -2.85 -7.43
N MET A 33 17.36 -2.27 -6.59
CA MET A 33 18.70 -1.86 -6.97
C MET A 33 19.55 -3.07 -7.35
N GLU A 34 19.57 -4.13 -6.55
CA GLU A 34 20.27 -5.39 -6.85
C GLU A 34 19.83 -5.95 -8.22
N LEU A 35 18.49 -5.99 -8.47
CA LEU A 35 17.95 -6.45 -9.74
C LEU A 35 18.35 -5.56 -10.93
N LYS A 36 18.45 -4.25 -10.74
CA LYS A 36 18.90 -3.33 -11.80
C LYS A 36 20.36 -3.51 -12.14
N LEU A 37 21.22 -3.62 -11.14
CA LEU A 37 22.66 -3.91 -11.33
C LEU A 37 22.86 -5.26 -12.04
N LYS A 38 22.15 -6.30 -11.61
CA LYS A 38 22.17 -7.62 -12.26
C LYS A 38 21.76 -7.57 -13.72
N ARG A 39 20.67 -6.85 -14.03
CA ARG A 39 20.21 -6.66 -15.43
C ARG A 39 21.20 -5.90 -16.30
N LYS A 40 22.08 -5.13 -15.70
CA LYS A 40 23.19 -4.42 -16.35
C LYS A 40 24.49 -5.23 -16.40
N GLY A 41 24.42 -6.51 -16.05
CA GLY A 41 25.56 -7.44 -16.18
C GLY A 41 26.58 -7.39 -15.06
N ALA A 42 26.29 -6.69 -13.93
CA ALA A 42 27.15 -6.74 -12.77
C ALA A 42 27.14 -8.14 -12.13
N ASP A 43 28.29 -8.66 -11.75
CA ASP A 43 28.40 -9.91 -11.01
C ASP A 43 27.98 -9.76 -9.54
N ALA A 44 27.85 -10.89 -8.83
CA ALA A 44 27.38 -10.90 -7.46
C ALA A 44 28.31 -10.16 -6.47
N GLY A 45 29.63 -10.17 -6.72
CA GLY A 45 30.62 -9.46 -5.91
C GLY A 45 30.46 -7.95 -6.07
N ILE A 46 30.42 -7.48 -7.31
CA ILE A 46 30.20 -6.06 -7.66
C ILE A 46 28.88 -5.57 -7.09
N ILE A 47 27.78 -6.34 -7.23
CA ILE A 47 26.48 -5.98 -6.67
C ILE A 47 26.58 -5.81 -5.15
N LYS A 48 27.16 -6.78 -4.45
CA LYS A 48 27.29 -6.77 -2.99
C LYS A 48 28.06 -5.54 -2.49
N SER A 49 29.24 -5.29 -3.05
CA SER A 49 30.09 -4.14 -2.65
C SER A 49 29.41 -2.80 -2.97
N THR A 50 28.79 -2.68 -4.16
CA THR A 50 28.05 -1.47 -4.54
C THR A 50 26.88 -1.19 -3.59
N ILE A 51 26.05 -2.19 -3.29
CA ILE A 51 24.92 -2.03 -2.36
C ILE A 51 25.40 -1.64 -0.98
N GLN A 52 26.44 -2.28 -0.46
CA GLN A 52 27.01 -1.95 0.85
C GLN A 52 27.47 -0.50 0.89
N LYS A 53 28.20 -0.03 -0.10
CA LYS A 53 28.68 1.34 -0.21
C LYS A 53 27.54 2.35 -0.28
N LEU A 54 26.47 2.06 -1.06
CA LEU A 54 25.28 2.91 -1.13
C LEU A 54 24.54 3.02 0.21
N LEU A 55 24.48 1.94 0.99
CA LEU A 55 23.88 1.93 2.32
C LEU A 55 24.75 2.73 3.33
N GLU A 56 26.06 2.53 3.32
CA GLU A 56 27.02 3.23 4.19
C GLU A 56 27.00 4.74 4.00
N TYR A 57 26.91 5.20 2.76
CA TYR A 57 26.81 6.63 2.44
C TYR A 57 25.40 7.20 2.50
N GLY A 58 24.38 6.37 2.83
CA GLY A 58 22.99 6.81 2.97
C GLY A 58 22.28 7.14 1.65
N PHE A 59 22.87 6.81 0.50
CA PHE A 59 22.20 6.96 -0.81
C PHE A 59 21.06 5.97 -0.97
N LEU A 60 21.20 4.77 -0.39
CA LEU A 60 20.16 3.76 -0.33
C LEU A 60 19.66 3.63 1.11
N ASP A 61 18.42 4.01 1.37
CA ASP A 61 17.77 3.95 2.68
C ASP A 61 16.42 3.25 2.57
N GLU A 62 16.40 1.98 2.99
CA GLU A 62 15.20 1.14 2.89
C GLU A 62 14.06 1.61 3.81
N LYS A 63 14.39 2.15 4.97
CA LYS A 63 13.39 2.67 5.91
C LYS A 63 12.70 3.90 5.32
N ARG A 64 13.49 4.85 4.83
CA ARG A 64 12.99 6.07 4.16
C ARG A 64 12.17 5.71 2.92
N TYR A 65 12.63 4.76 2.11
CA TYR A 65 11.89 4.28 0.95
C TYR A 65 10.53 3.70 1.34
N GLY A 66 10.50 2.81 2.34
CA GLY A 66 9.25 2.23 2.84
C GLY A 66 8.28 3.29 3.38
N GLN A 67 8.78 4.29 4.10
CA GLN A 67 7.99 5.39 4.62
C GLN A 67 7.35 6.21 3.48
N ARG A 68 8.10 6.52 2.42
CA ARG A 68 7.54 7.21 1.23
C ARG A 68 6.47 6.41 0.51
N VAL A 69 6.63 5.08 0.43
CA VAL A 69 5.58 4.20 -0.12
C VAL A 69 4.32 4.27 0.73
N PHE A 70 4.45 4.29 2.05
CA PHE A 70 3.32 4.45 2.97
C PHE A 70 2.63 5.81 2.82
N GLU A 71 3.36 6.90 2.81
CA GLU A 71 2.83 8.25 2.63
C GLU A 71 2.06 8.39 1.30
N ALA A 72 2.63 7.87 0.21
CA ALA A 72 1.94 7.82 -1.08
C ALA A 72 0.68 6.95 -1.03
N TRP A 73 0.71 5.83 -0.26
CA TRP A 73 -0.46 4.97 -0.09
C TRP A 73 -1.55 5.65 0.74
N LEU A 74 -1.23 6.49 1.71
CA LEU A 74 -2.22 7.21 2.53
C LEU A 74 -3.21 8.04 1.70
N SER A 75 -2.80 8.52 0.52
CA SER A 75 -3.70 9.21 -0.42
C SER A 75 -4.79 8.30 -1.01
N LYS A 76 -4.62 6.98 -0.97
CA LYS A 76 -5.61 5.98 -1.43
C LYS A 76 -6.69 5.77 -0.37
N LYS A 77 -7.78 6.52 -0.44
CA LYS A 77 -8.80 6.66 0.63
C LYS A 77 -9.55 5.38 1.02
N TYR A 78 -9.63 4.38 0.15
CA TYR A 78 -10.57 3.26 0.26
C TYR A 78 -9.89 1.90 0.33
N TYR A 79 -8.72 1.82 1.02
CA TYR A 79 -7.97 0.58 1.16
C TYR A 79 -7.54 0.35 2.60
N GLY A 80 -7.54 -0.91 3.03
CA GLY A 80 -7.19 -1.36 4.37
C GLY A 80 -5.73 -1.82 4.50
N ARG A 81 -5.38 -2.26 5.70
CA ARG A 81 -4.03 -2.68 6.12
C ARG A 81 -3.44 -3.82 5.28
N CYS A 82 -4.27 -4.81 4.89
CA CYS A 82 -3.77 -5.91 4.05
C CYS A 82 -3.35 -5.42 2.66
N HIS A 83 -4.07 -4.44 2.09
CA HIS A 83 -3.66 -3.82 0.82
C HIS A 83 -2.35 -3.04 0.99
N LEU A 84 -2.16 -2.32 2.11
CA LEU A 84 -0.89 -1.64 2.39
C LEU A 84 0.27 -2.63 2.45
N ARG A 85 0.11 -3.75 3.17
CA ARG A 85 1.12 -4.81 3.22
C ARG A 85 1.50 -5.30 1.82
N LEU A 86 0.51 -5.61 0.99
CA LEU A 86 0.74 -6.07 -0.38
C LEU A 86 1.45 -5.02 -1.25
N GLU A 87 1.12 -3.75 -1.10
CA GLU A 87 1.80 -2.67 -1.82
C GLU A 87 3.27 -2.55 -1.41
N LEU A 88 3.57 -2.61 -0.11
CA LEU A 88 4.94 -2.59 0.40
C LEU A 88 5.74 -3.81 -0.10
N GLN A 89 5.14 -5.00 -0.08
CA GLN A 89 5.75 -6.23 -0.61
C GLN A 89 6.03 -6.11 -2.13
N LYS A 90 5.06 -5.63 -2.91
CA LYS A 90 5.23 -5.37 -4.36
C LYS A 90 6.35 -4.37 -4.65
N LYS A 91 6.56 -3.43 -3.75
CA LYS A 91 7.66 -2.45 -3.83
C LYS A 91 8.98 -2.97 -3.28
N ASN A 92 9.04 -4.27 -2.95
CA ASN A 92 10.23 -4.92 -2.41
C ASN A 92 10.78 -4.25 -1.13
N VAL A 93 9.91 -3.66 -0.29
CA VAL A 93 10.26 -3.20 1.05
C VAL A 93 10.57 -4.42 1.92
N ALA A 94 11.65 -4.40 2.68
CA ALA A 94 12.04 -5.51 3.53
C ALA A 94 11.02 -5.72 4.67
N GLU A 95 10.72 -6.99 4.99
CA GLU A 95 9.64 -7.37 5.92
C GLU A 95 9.77 -6.71 7.31
N ARG A 96 10.99 -6.54 7.81
CA ARG A 96 11.26 -5.81 9.06
C ARG A 96 10.67 -4.40 9.07
N TYR A 97 10.75 -3.67 7.96
CA TYR A 97 10.19 -2.33 7.84
C TYR A 97 8.69 -2.32 7.55
N ILE A 98 8.18 -3.37 6.90
CA ILE A 98 6.73 -3.51 6.66
C ILE A 98 5.97 -3.52 7.99
N ASN A 99 6.45 -4.29 8.98
CA ASN A 99 5.79 -4.38 10.28
C ASN A 99 5.82 -3.05 11.03
N ASP A 100 6.94 -2.33 11.01
CA ASP A 100 7.07 -1.00 11.61
C ASP A 100 6.13 0.03 10.95
N ILE A 101 5.99 -0.03 9.64
CA ILE A 101 5.08 0.85 8.89
C ILE A 101 3.62 0.51 9.20
N LEU A 102 3.27 -0.78 9.21
CA LEU A 102 1.90 -1.20 9.53
C LEU A 102 1.49 -0.83 10.96
N ALA A 103 2.44 -0.77 11.90
CA ALA A 103 2.18 -0.32 13.27
C ALA A 103 1.80 1.16 13.36
N GLN A 104 2.21 2.00 12.40
CA GLN A 104 1.83 3.41 12.34
C GLN A 104 0.37 3.63 11.90
N PHE A 105 -0.24 2.62 11.26
CA PHE A 105 -1.62 2.68 10.79
C PHE A 105 -2.55 2.12 11.86
N SER A 106 -3.25 2.99 12.57
CA SER A 106 -4.09 2.62 13.72
C SER A 106 -5.34 1.82 13.33
N GLU A 107 -5.91 1.10 14.30
CA GLU A 107 -7.19 0.40 14.12
C GLU A 107 -8.36 1.36 13.88
N ALA A 108 -8.32 2.54 14.50
CA ALA A 108 -9.34 3.57 14.31
C ALA A 108 -9.34 4.12 12.88
N GLU A 109 -8.16 4.41 12.34
CA GLU A 109 -8.00 4.83 10.93
C GLU A 109 -8.47 3.75 9.95
N GLU A 110 -8.17 2.46 10.25
CA GLU A 110 -8.62 1.37 9.39
C GLU A 110 -10.14 1.24 9.41
N GLN A 111 -10.79 1.39 10.58
CA GLN A 111 -12.24 1.39 10.71
C GLN A 111 -12.86 2.56 9.94
N GLU A 112 -12.35 3.77 10.10
CA GLU A 112 -12.83 4.96 9.38
C GLU A 112 -12.72 4.80 7.86
N ARG A 113 -11.61 4.24 7.37
CA ARG A 113 -11.43 3.94 5.94
C ARG A 113 -12.40 2.87 5.44
N ALA A 114 -12.69 1.84 6.24
CA ALA A 114 -13.68 0.83 5.89
C ALA A 114 -15.07 1.43 5.75
N GLU A 115 -15.46 2.33 6.65
CA GLU A 115 -16.73 3.04 6.58
C GLU A 115 -16.83 3.97 5.37
N LYS A 116 -15.76 4.72 5.06
CA LYS A 116 -15.70 5.54 3.84
C LYS A 116 -15.79 4.70 2.55
N ALA A 117 -15.11 3.53 2.53
CA ALA A 117 -15.18 2.59 1.41
C ALA A 117 -16.59 2.03 1.24
N LEU A 118 -17.25 1.68 2.35
CA LEU A 118 -18.63 1.23 2.38
C LEU A 118 -19.58 2.29 1.82
N GLN A 119 -19.53 3.52 2.32
CA GLN A 119 -20.34 4.63 1.81
C GLN A 119 -20.12 4.88 0.32
N SER A 120 -18.88 4.75 -0.15
CA SER A 120 -18.56 4.88 -1.57
C SER A 120 -19.21 3.78 -2.43
N CYS A 121 -19.26 2.52 -1.99
CA CYS A 121 -19.89 1.46 -2.76
C CYS A 121 -21.41 1.55 -2.75
N LEU A 122 -22.02 1.91 -1.62
CA LEU A 122 -23.47 2.16 -1.50
C LEU A 122 -23.93 3.25 -2.47
N LYS A 123 -23.23 4.39 -2.51
CA LYS A 123 -23.55 5.51 -3.41
C LYS A 123 -23.42 5.13 -4.89
N ARG A 124 -22.41 4.31 -5.23
CA ARG A 124 -22.13 3.94 -6.62
C ARG A 124 -23.14 2.98 -7.22
N ASN A 125 -23.65 2.02 -6.45
CA ASN A 125 -24.65 1.05 -6.90
C ASN A 125 -25.51 0.55 -5.72
N PRO A 126 -26.55 1.33 -5.32
CA PRO A 126 -27.38 1.01 -4.17
C PRO A 126 -28.10 -0.33 -4.30
N LYS A 127 -28.53 -0.72 -5.51
CA LYS A 127 -29.21 -2.01 -5.74
C LYS A 127 -28.30 -3.21 -5.49
N LYS A 128 -27.04 -3.14 -5.95
CA LYS A 128 -26.06 -4.23 -5.77
C LYS A 128 -25.60 -4.35 -4.32
N TYR A 129 -25.44 -3.23 -3.64
CA TYR A 129 -24.88 -3.14 -2.29
C TYR A 129 -25.94 -2.82 -1.23
N ASP A 130 -27.17 -3.36 -1.43
CA ASP A 130 -28.27 -3.15 -0.49
C ASP A 130 -28.00 -3.86 0.85
N PRO A 131 -27.75 -3.15 1.94
CA PRO A 131 -27.47 -3.78 3.23
C PRO A 131 -28.67 -4.51 3.84
N ALA A 132 -29.89 -4.25 3.37
CA ALA A 132 -31.10 -4.93 3.84
C ALA A 132 -31.15 -6.39 3.34
N THR A 133 -30.55 -6.69 2.20
CA THR A 133 -30.55 -8.02 1.61
C THR A 133 -29.31 -8.85 1.97
N GLN A 134 -29.43 -10.16 2.00
CA GLN A 134 -28.31 -11.08 2.24
C GLN A 134 -27.27 -10.98 1.10
N GLU A 135 -27.73 -10.93 -0.15
CA GLU A 135 -26.89 -10.80 -1.33
C GLU A 135 -26.11 -9.47 -1.33
N GLY A 136 -26.76 -8.38 -0.95
CA GLY A 136 -26.13 -7.06 -0.86
C GLY A 136 -25.07 -7.01 0.24
N ARG A 137 -25.32 -7.56 1.43
CA ARG A 137 -24.32 -7.69 2.50
C ARG A 137 -23.12 -8.53 2.05
N ALA A 138 -23.36 -9.65 1.36
CA ALA A 138 -22.30 -10.46 0.82
C ALA A 138 -21.47 -9.72 -0.26
N ALA A 139 -22.13 -8.89 -1.10
CA ALA A 139 -21.47 -8.07 -2.10
C ALA A 139 -20.61 -6.97 -1.45
N ILE A 140 -21.11 -6.31 -0.40
CA ILE A 140 -20.35 -5.36 0.42
C ILE A 140 -19.12 -6.04 1.03
N GLY A 141 -19.31 -7.21 1.64
CA GLY A 141 -18.21 -7.96 2.25
C GLY A 141 -17.10 -8.26 1.25
N ARG A 142 -17.45 -8.78 0.06
CA ARG A 142 -16.48 -9.02 -1.02
C ARG A 142 -15.77 -7.76 -1.49
N TYR A 143 -16.51 -6.65 -1.60
CA TYR A 143 -15.96 -5.37 -2.03
C TYR A 143 -14.90 -4.83 -1.03
N LEU A 144 -15.21 -4.87 0.27
CA LEU A 144 -14.29 -4.41 1.31
C LEU A 144 -13.11 -5.36 1.48
N TYR A 145 -13.35 -6.66 1.43
CA TYR A 145 -12.28 -7.68 1.48
C TYR A 145 -11.27 -7.50 0.34
N ALA A 146 -11.74 -7.31 -0.89
CA ALA A 146 -10.89 -7.06 -2.06
C ALA A 146 -10.04 -5.79 -1.93
N ARG A 147 -10.42 -4.85 -1.03
CA ARG A 147 -9.65 -3.65 -0.69
C ARG A 147 -8.71 -3.83 0.50
N GLY A 148 -8.63 -5.05 1.03
CA GLY A 148 -7.70 -5.41 2.07
C GLY A 148 -8.13 -4.98 3.48
N PHE A 149 -9.44 -4.86 3.73
CA PHE A 149 -9.96 -4.72 5.09
C PHE A 149 -10.10 -6.08 5.77
N ALA A 150 -9.72 -6.18 7.04
CA ALA A 150 -9.91 -7.40 7.83
C ALA A 150 -11.39 -7.61 8.18
N SER A 151 -11.79 -8.88 8.36
CA SER A 151 -13.20 -9.28 8.61
C SER A 151 -13.84 -8.52 9.78
N LYS A 152 -13.08 -8.24 10.86
CA LYS A 152 -13.58 -7.49 12.01
C LYS A 152 -14.09 -6.08 11.63
N TYR A 153 -13.38 -5.37 10.75
CA TYR A 153 -13.78 -4.04 10.29
C TYR A 153 -14.93 -4.09 9.30
N ILE A 154 -14.94 -5.13 8.44
CA ILE A 154 -16.04 -5.37 7.48
C ILE A 154 -17.35 -5.59 8.23
N GLN A 155 -17.36 -6.50 9.20
CA GLN A 155 -18.54 -6.80 10.02
C GLN A 155 -19.02 -5.59 10.81
N LYS A 156 -18.09 -4.88 11.47
CA LYS A 156 -18.42 -3.68 12.24
C LYS A 156 -19.04 -2.61 11.34
N SER A 157 -18.48 -2.37 10.14
CA SER A 157 -19.02 -1.38 9.21
C SER A 157 -20.43 -1.75 8.70
N ILE A 158 -20.68 -3.04 8.42
CA ILE A 158 -22.02 -3.51 7.99
C ILE A 158 -23.02 -3.39 9.14
N ASN A 159 -22.65 -3.76 10.36
CA ASN A 159 -23.53 -3.69 11.53
C ASN A 159 -23.91 -2.24 11.89
N ASN A 160 -22.97 -1.30 11.73
CA ASN A 160 -23.23 0.12 12.01
C ASN A 160 -24.32 0.71 11.09
N ILE A 161 -24.50 0.18 9.88
CA ILE A 161 -25.61 0.63 9.00
C ILE A 161 -26.96 0.24 9.59
N HIS A 162 -27.10 -0.96 10.16
CA HIS A 162 -28.35 -1.39 10.77
C HIS A 162 -28.72 -0.56 11.99
N GLY A 163 -27.73 -0.17 12.81
CA GLY A 163 -27.94 0.71 13.96
C GLY A 163 -28.41 2.12 13.58
N SER A 164 -27.96 2.62 12.44
CA SER A 164 -28.34 3.97 11.95
C SER A 164 -29.76 4.02 11.33
N VAL A 165 -30.24 2.92 10.77
CA VAL A 165 -31.58 2.83 10.18
C VAL A 165 -32.67 2.73 11.24
N THR A 166 -32.40 2.09 12.37
CA THR A 166 -33.37 1.96 13.49
C THR A 166 -33.59 3.25 14.27
N VAL A 167 -32.66 4.19 14.24
CA VAL A 167 -32.79 5.48 14.95
C VAL A 167 -33.64 6.50 14.19
N SER A 168 -33.84 6.36 12.89
CA SER A 168 -34.57 7.33 12.06
C SER A 168 -36.11 7.14 12.06
N TYR A 169 -36.66 6.10 12.70
CA TYR A 169 -38.09 5.83 12.70
C TYR A 169 -38.83 6.17 14.01
N THR A 170 -38.17 6.77 15.01
CA THR A 170 -38.81 7.03 16.32
C THR A 170 -39.28 8.47 16.54
N HIS A 171 -39.33 9.32 15.53
CA HIS A 171 -39.92 10.67 15.64
C HIS A 171 -41.00 10.96 14.60
N LEU A 172 -42.08 10.17 14.66
CA LEU A 172 -43.40 10.59 14.12
C LEU A 172 -44.44 10.26 15.16
N THR A 173 -44.49 11.05 16.24
CA THR A 173 -45.68 11.16 17.07
C THR A 173 -46.63 12.16 16.40
N LEU A 174 -47.78 11.66 15.96
CA LEU A 174 -48.89 12.48 15.49
C LEU A 174 -49.41 13.32 16.66
N PRO A 175 -49.74 14.60 16.46
CA PRO A 175 -50.55 15.35 17.42
C PRO A 175 -52.03 14.97 17.26
N THR A 176 -52.66 14.70 18.37
CA THR A 176 -54.11 14.63 18.55
C THR A 176 -54.78 15.99 18.38
#